data_cd2671b1dd7700ea97750dd044dc2384
#
_entry.id   cd2671b1dd7700ea97750dd044dc2384
#
_cell.length_a   1.000
_cell.length_b   1.000
_cell.length_c   1.000
_cell.angle_alpha   90.00
_cell.angle_beta   90.00
_cell.angle_gamma   90.00
#
_symmetry.space_group_name_H-M   'P 1'
#
loop_
_entity.id
_entity.type
_entity.pdbx_description
1 polymer ?
#
loop_
_entity_poly.entity_id
_entity_poly.type
_entity_poly.pdbx_seq_one_letter_code
_entity_poly.pdbx_strand_id
1 'polypeptide(L)'
;MTDTLPNLVGYRIAYPGIPLLPVEASLYEYVMAGNGIFIRGARREFQTQFCIQPFAVRGLQELAPSLQMNGPRVSREIVAEMLQRARSARDGKGQPCEIVFHLELDEAIGWQCHVPSQRQSPLRARPSDDSPTSSYARACIEVHSHVDMHASFSSLDDQDEQGFRIYAVLGCISTTPVMRVRVGMYGYRHDIPANWVFDLPPGIGDAVTGEGTILGSAR
;
A
#
# COMPACT_ATOMS: atom_id res chain seq x y z
N MET A 1 7.19 35.70 -13.77
CA MET A 1 6.69 34.39 -13.33
C MET A 1 7.19 34.18 -11.91
N THR A 2 6.33 34.32 -10.92
CA THR A 2 6.69 34.02 -9.53
C THR A 2 6.70 32.50 -9.41
N ASP A 3 7.89 31.90 -9.31
CA ASP A 3 8.07 30.50 -8.92
C ASP A 3 7.49 30.35 -7.50
N THR A 4 6.23 29.97 -7.41
CA THR A 4 5.64 29.53 -6.16
C THR A 4 6.24 28.14 -5.88
N LEU A 5 7.07 28.04 -4.83
CA LEU A 5 7.56 26.77 -4.34
C LEU A 5 6.36 25.81 -4.13
N PRO A 6 6.46 24.56 -4.58
CA PRO A 6 5.38 23.61 -4.40
C PRO A 6 5.06 23.46 -2.91
N ASN A 7 3.79 23.53 -2.56
CA ASN A 7 3.32 23.27 -1.21
C ASN A 7 3.52 21.78 -0.89
N LEU A 8 4.56 21.45 -0.13
CA LEU A 8 4.88 20.05 0.18
C LEU A 8 3.82 19.40 1.07
N VAL A 9 3.32 20.13 2.07
CA VAL A 9 2.33 19.64 3.04
C VAL A 9 1.19 20.64 3.13
N GLY A 10 -0.03 20.18 2.91
CA GLY A 10 -1.24 20.99 3.01
C GLY A 10 -1.99 20.80 4.33
N TYR A 11 -2.91 21.73 4.63
CA TYR A 11 -3.76 21.69 5.80
C TYR A 11 -5.21 22.03 5.40
N ARG A 12 -6.16 21.20 5.84
CA ARG A 12 -7.58 21.34 5.51
C ARG A 12 -8.43 21.14 6.77
N ILE A 13 -9.67 21.62 6.70
CA ILE A 13 -10.69 21.38 7.71
C ILE A 13 -11.91 20.75 7.01
N ALA A 14 -12.43 19.66 7.57
CA ALA A 14 -13.62 18.99 7.07
C ALA A 14 -14.88 19.67 7.61
N TYR A 15 -15.44 20.60 6.86
CA TYR A 15 -16.69 21.27 7.22
C TYR A 15 -17.91 20.43 6.83
N PRO A 16 -18.98 20.38 7.65
CA PRO A 16 -20.19 19.66 7.31
C PRO A 16 -20.82 20.14 6.00
N GLY A 17 -21.13 19.20 5.11
CA GLY A 17 -21.78 19.50 3.83
C GLY A 17 -20.87 20.14 2.77
N ILE A 18 -19.59 20.34 3.07
CA ILE A 18 -18.61 20.87 2.10
C ILE A 18 -17.62 19.77 1.72
N PRO A 19 -17.62 19.29 0.47
CA PRO A 19 -16.64 18.31 0.03
C PRO A 19 -15.22 18.85 0.14
N LEU A 20 -14.28 17.98 0.53
CA LEU A 20 -12.85 18.31 0.47
C LEU A 20 -12.44 18.52 -0.98
N LEU A 21 -11.74 19.61 -1.25
CA LEU A 21 -11.13 19.83 -2.57
C LEU A 21 -10.12 18.72 -2.90
N PRO A 22 -9.76 18.50 -4.17
CA PRO A 22 -8.69 17.60 -4.54
C PRO A 22 -7.40 17.87 -3.76
N VAL A 23 -6.54 16.85 -3.60
CA VAL A 23 -5.23 17.01 -2.97
C VAL A 23 -4.35 17.86 -3.88
N GLU A 24 -3.81 18.95 -3.35
CA GLU A 24 -2.95 19.89 -4.08
C GLU A 24 -1.49 19.86 -3.57
N ALA A 25 -1.28 19.37 -2.35
CA ALA A 25 0.06 19.26 -1.79
C ALA A 25 0.87 18.14 -2.48
N SER A 26 2.16 18.38 -2.69
CA SER A 26 3.04 17.45 -3.41
C SER A 26 3.29 16.15 -2.66
N LEU A 27 3.23 16.15 -1.32
CA LEU A 27 3.42 14.96 -0.50
C LEU A 27 2.10 14.47 0.08
N TYR A 28 1.47 15.30 0.94
CA TYR A 28 0.21 14.97 1.60
C TYR A 28 -0.45 16.20 2.23
N GLU A 29 -1.68 16.03 2.67
CA GLU A 29 -2.40 17.03 3.45
C GLU A 29 -2.89 16.46 4.78
N TYR A 30 -2.78 17.26 5.84
CA TYR A 30 -3.50 17.01 7.08
C TYR A 30 -4.92 17.54 6.98
N VAL A 31 -5.88 16.79 7.50
CA VAL A 31 -7.28 17.20 7.56
C VAL A 31 -7.77 17.09 9.00
N MET A 32 -8.18 18.22 9.60
CA MET A 32 -8.90 18.24 10.86
C MET A 32 -10.35 17.86 10.59
N ALA A 33 -10.81 16.76 11.17
CA ALA A 33 -12.16 16.23 11.02
C ALA A 33 -12.88 16.11 12.37
N GLY A 34 -14.18 15.81 12.36
CA GLY A 34 -14.99 15.66 13.56
C GLY A 34 -14.53 14.52 14.49
N ASN A 35 -13.86 13.53 13.94
CA ASN A 35 -13.37 12.33 14.63
C ASN A 35 -11.84 12.19 14.66
N GLY A 36 -11.07 13.25 14.35
CA GLY A 36 -9.63 13.23 14.48
C GLY A 36 -8.86 14.02 13.44
N ILE A 37 -7.53 13.82 13.45
CA ILE A 37 -6.65 14.26 12.36
C ILE A 37 -6.48 13.12 11.38
N PHE A 38 -6.78 13.40 10.14
CA PHE A 38 -6.56 12.53 9.00
C PHE A 38 -5.35 13.01 8.21
N ILE A 39 -4.63 12.08 7.59
CA ILE A 39 -3.70 12.35 6.52
C ILE A 39 -4.32 11.88 5.21
N ARG A 40 -4.13 12.64 4.13
CA ARG A 40 -4.55 12.23 2.79
C ARG A 40 -3.49 12.56 1.76
N GLY A 41 -3.41 11.75 0.73
CA GLY A 41 -2.48 11.93 -0.36
C GLY A 41 -3.04 11.35 -1.66
N ALA A 42 -2.50 11.82 -2.76
CA ALA A 42 -2.82 11.33 -4.08
C ALA A 42 -1.53 11.08 -4.86
N ARG A 43 -1.52 9.99 -5.60
CA ARG A 43 -0.52 9.71 -6.62
C ARG A 43 -1.24 9.19 -7.88
N ARG A 44 -0.53 9.02 -8.97
CA ARG A 44 -1.12 8.62 -10.24
C ARG A 44 -2.03 7.38 -10.12
N GLU A 45 -1.62 6.38 -9.36
CA GLU A 45 -2.26 5.08 -9.29
C GLU A 45 -3.40 5.01 -8.27
N PHE A 46 -3.36 5.85 -7.22
CA PHE A 46 -4.41 5.86 -6.19
C PHE A 46 -4.41 7.14 -5.36
N GLN A 47 -5.51 7.37 -4.68
CA GLN A 47 -5.62 8.34 -3.59
C GLN A 47 -6.15 7.68 -2.33
N THR A 48 -5.76 8.20 -1.17
CA THR A 48 -6.12 7.63 0.12
C THR A 48 -6.25 8.69 1.19
N GLN A 49 -7.02 8.37 2.23
CA GLN A 49 -7.03 9.07 3.50
C GLN A 49 -7.22 8.10 4.65
N PHE A 50 -6.62 8.38 5.81
CA PHE A 50 -6.82 7.62 7.04
C PHE A 50 -6.53 8.45 8.28
N CYS A 51 -7.14 8.07 9.41
CA CYS A 51 -6.94 8.75 10.69
C CYS A 51 -5.56 8.42 11.25
N ILE A 52 -4.82 9.46 11.65
CA ILE A 52 -3.51 9.33 12.32
C ILE A 52 -3.56 9.66 13.80
N GLN A 53 -4.57 10.44 14.22
CA GLN A 53 -4.78 10.78 15.63
C GLN A 53 -6.29 10.93 15.88
N PRO A 54 -6.95 9.97 16.56
CA PRO A 54 -8.37 10.07 16.86
C PRO A 54 -8.63 11.02 18.04
N PHE A 55 -9.62 11.91 17.90
CA PHE A 55 -10.20 12.73 18.94
C PHE A 55 -11.48 13.40 18.41
N ALA A 56 -12.37 13.87 19.28
CA ALA A 56 -13.61 14.47 18.87
C ALA A 56 -13.50 16.01 18.73
N VAL A 57 -13.95 16.54 17.59
CA VAL A 57 -14.09 17.98 17.35
C VAL A 57 -15.54 18.29 16.97
N ARG A 58 -16.25 18.99 17.85
CA ARG A 58 -17.66 19.36 17.60
C ARG A 58 -17.76 20.31 16.40
N GLY A 59 -18.77 20.08 15.56
CA GLY A 59 -19.09 20.98 14.44
C GLY A 59 -18.27 20.70 13.17
N LEU A 60 -17.38 19.72 13.16
CA LEU A 60 -16.69 19.26 11.97
C LEU A 60 -17.31 17.95 11.46
N GLN A 61 -17.14 17.69 10.16
CA GLN A 61 -17.55 16.45 9.51
C GLN A 61 -16.63 15.31 9.96
N GLU A 62 -17.21 14.16 10.30
CA GLU A 62 -16.47 12.94 10.48
C GLU A 62 -16.01 12.35 9.14
N LEU A 63 -14.83 11.80 9.11
CA LEU A 63 -14.25 11.13 7.95
C LEU A 63 -14.05 9.65 8.23
N ALA A 64 -14.07 8.85 7.17
CA ALA A 64 -13.70 7.43 7.20
C ALA A 64 -12.38 7.20 6.45
N PRO A 65 -11.58 6.19 6.84
CA PRO A 65 -10.49 5.73 6.02
C PRO A 65 -11.00 5.30 4.65
N SER A 66 -10.25 5.64 3.60
CA SER A 66 -10.61 5.26 2.24
C SER A 66 -9.38 5.10 1.35
N LEU A 67 -9.51 4.25 0.36
CA LEU A 67 -8.59 4.09 -0.75
C LEU A 67 -9.40 4.09 -2.05
N GLN A 68 -9.00 4.90 -3.00
CA GLN A 68 -9.54 4.89 -4.36
C GLN A 68 -8.40 4.56 -5.33
N MET A 69 -8.48 3.41 -5.97
CA MET A 69 -7.58 3.03 -7.05
C MET A 69 -7.99 3.75 -8.34
N ASN A 70 -7.03 4.30 -9.08
CA ASN A 70 -7.24 4.95 -10.38
C ASN A 70 -7.15 3.96 -11.55
N GLY A 71 -7.17 2.67 -11.27
CA GLY A 71 -7.14 1.56 -12.22
C GLY A 71 -7.80 0.32 -11.63
N PRO A 72 -7.75 -0.81 -12.34
CA PRO A 72 -8.30 -2.07 -11.85
C PRO A 72 -7.53 -2.54 -10.62
N ARG A 73 -8.15 -3.39 -9.80
CA ARG A 73 -7.42 -4.13 -8.77
C ARG A 73 -6.40 -5.07 -9.41
N VAL A 74 -5.36 -5.41 -8.65
CA VAL A 74 -4.37 -6.42 -9.07
C VAL A 74 -5.09 -7.75 -9.25
N SER A 75 -4.96 -8.35 -10.42
CA SER A 75 -5.71 -9.54 -10.79
C SER A 75 -5.31 -10.76 -9.96
N ARG A 76 -6.24 -11.72 -9.85
CA ARG A 76 -6.00 -12.99 -9.14
C ARG A 76 -4.86 -13.82 -9.74
N GLU A 77 -4.62 -13.66 -11.03
CA GLU A 77 -3.56 -14.37 -11.75
C GLU A 77 -2.18 -13.87 -11.28
N ILE A 78 -2.01 -12.56 -11.13
CA ILE A 78 -0.78 -11.96 -10.59
C ILE A 78 -0.57 -12.39 -9.13
N VAL A 79 -1.64 -12.38 -8.31
CA VAL A 79 -1.54 -12.83 -6.92
C VAL A 79 -1.17 -14.32 -6.84
N ALA A 80 -1.77 -15.16 -7.67
CA ALA A 80 -1.44 -16.59 -7.73
C ALA A 80 0.00 -16.82 -8.19
N GLU A 81 0.48 -16.05 -9.17
CA GLU A 81 1.87 -16.11 -9.62
C GLU A 81 2.84 -15.70 -8.50
N MET A 82 2.57 -14.61 -7.78
CA MET A 82 3.39 -14.20 -6.62
C MET A 82 3.47 -15.31 -5.56
N LEU A 83 2.33 -15.94 -5.23
CA LEU A 83 2.31 -17.06 -4.28
C LEU A 83 3.13 -18.25 -4.77
N GLN A 84 3.02 -18.62 -6.05
CA GLN A 84 3.80 -19.71 -6.64
C GLN A 84 5.30 -19.40 -6.58
N ARG A 85 5.71 -18.20 -6.94
CA ARG A 85 7.11 -17.75 -6.89
C ARG A 85 7.64 -17.73 -5.45
N ALA A 86 6.83 -17.25 -4.49
CA ALA A 86 7.17 -17.22 -3.08
C ALA A 86 7.41 -18.65 -2.53
N ARG A 87 6.56 -19.61 -2.87
CA ARG A 87 6.73 -21.04 -2.50
C ARG A 87 8.00 -21.66 -3.08
N SER A 88 8.44 -21.18 -4.24
CA SER A 88 9.61 -21.68 -4.93
C SER A 88 10.91 -20.94 -4.59
N ALA A 89 10.82 -19.82 -3.87
CA ALA A 89 11.98 -18.99 -3.55
C ALA A 89 12.98 -19.75 -2.65
N ARG A 90 14.26 -19.74 -3.06
CA ARG A 90 15.35 -20.38 -2.31
C ARG A 90 16.55 -19.44 -2.28
N ASP A 91 17.22 -19.42 -1.13
CA ASP A 91 18.49 -18.73 -0.99
C ASP A 91 19.66 -19.48 -1.67
N GLY A 92 20.85 -18.90 -1.63
CA GLY A 92 22.07 -19.54 -2.21
C GLY A 92 22.46 -20.87 -1.57
N LYS A 93 21.80 -21.27 -0.47
CA LYS A 93 22.00 -22.57 0.21
C LYS A 93 20.83 -23.52 -0.03
N GLY A 94 19.87 -23.16 -0.87
CA GLY A 94 18.67 -23.96 -1.17
C GLY A 94 17.58 -23.94 -0.09
N GLN A 95 17.70 -23.05 0.92
CA GLN A 95 16.70 -22.92 1.96
C GLN A 95 15.55 -22.02 1.49
N PRO A 96 14.28 -22.29 1.90
CA PRO A 96 13.18 -21.37 1.67
C PRO A 96 13.53 -19.95 2.15
N CYS A 97 13.24 -18.96 1.35
CA CYS A 97 13.55 -17.58 1.68
C CYS A 97 12.42 -16.64 1.26
N GLU A 98 12.44 -15.44 1.82
CA GLU A 98 11.52 -14.38 1.44
C GLU A 98 11.84 -13.85 0.05
N ILE A 99 10.84 -13.28 -0.61
CA ILE A 99 10.93 -12.66 -1.93
C ILE A 99 10.12 -11.38 -1.95
N VAL A 100 10.66 -10.34 -2.58
CA VAL A 100 9.98 -9.06 -2.84
C VAL A 100 9.49 -9.02 -4.28
N PHE A 101 8.31 -8.45 -4.44
CA PHE A 101 7.69 -8.13 -5.72
C PHE A 101 7.38 -6.63 -5.79
N HIS A 102 7.65 -6.02 -6.92
CA HIS A 102 7.25 -4.66 -7.23
C HIS A 102 6.15 -4.66 -8.27
N LEU A 103 5.03 -4.01 -7.97
CA LEU A 103 3.94 -3.86 -8.91
C LEU A 103 3.86 -2.42 -9.40
N GLU A 104 3.82 -2.28 -10.71
CA GLU A 104 3.70 -1.02 -11.45
C GLU A 104 2.42 -1.07 -12.29
N LEU A 105 1.65 0.02 -12.31
CA LEU A 105 0.48 0.13 -13.18
C LEU A 105 0.88 0.86 -14.46
N ASP A 106 0.90 0.11 -15.56
CA ASP A 106 1.05 0.66 -16.90
C ASP A 106 -0.33 0.97 -17.49
N GLU A 107 -0.50 2.12 -18.12
CA GLU A 107 -1.78 2.57 -18.67
C GLU A 107 -2.28 1.72 -19.85
N ALA A 108 -1.36 1.13 -20.60
CA ALA A 108 -1.70 0.38 -21.81
C ALA A 108 -1.90 -1.12 -21.53
N ILE A 109 -1.11 -1.69 -20.63
CA ILE A 109 -1.04 -3.15 -20.42
C ILE A 109 -1.50 -3.59 -19.03
N GLY A 110 -1.81 -2.63 -18.13
CA GLY A 110 -2.28 -2.90 -16.78
C GLY A 110 -1.14 -3.22 -15.80
N TRP A 111 -1.46 -3.99 -14.76
CA TRP A 111 -0.51 -4.33 -13.71
C TRP A 111 0.65 -5.19 -14.21
N GLN A 112 1.87 -4.72 -13.93
CA GLN A 112 3.11 -5.44 -14.17
C GLN A 112 3.74 -5.86 -12.85
N CYS A 113 4.06 -7.14 -12.71
CA CYS A 113 4.74 -7.69 -11.53
C CYS A 113 6.21 -7.96 -11.84
N HIS A 114 7.11 -7.26 -11.15
CA HIS A 114 8.55 -7.40 -11.29
C HIS A 114 9.14 -8.07 -10.05
N VAL A 115 10.04 -9.00 -10.24
CA VAL A 115 10.91 -9.52 -9.18
C VAL A 115 12.25 -8.80 -9.33
N PRO A 116 12.57 -7.83 -8.45
CA PRO A 116 13.84 -7.10 -8.55
C PRO A 116 15.03 -8.02 -8.27
N SER A 117 16.21 -7.61 -8.71
CA SER A 117 17.45 -8.16 -8.14
C SER A 117 17.45 -7.86 -6.64
N GLN A 118 17.60 -8.87 -5.79
CA GLN A 118 17.39 -8.73 -4.36
C GLN A 118 18.31 -9.63 -3.53
N ARG A 119 18.61 -9.22 -2.32
CA ARG A 119 19.26 -10.04 -1.30
C ARG A 119 18.16 -10.75 -0.51
N GLN A 120 18.27 -12.08 -0.41
CA GLN A 120 17.24 -12.93 0.17
C GLN A 120 17.80 -13.77 1.32
N SER A 121 17.00 -13.94 2.34
CA SER A 121 17.23 -14.84 3.47
C SER A 121 15.89 -15.41 3.96
N PRO A 122 15.88 -16.39 4.86
CA PRO A 122 14.63 -16.90 5.45
C PRO A 122 13.78 -15.87 6.20
N LEU A 123 14.37 -14.73 6.59
CA LEU A 123 13.72 -13.71 7.44
C LEU A 123 13.75 -12.30 6.82
N ARG A 124 14.26 -12.16 5.61
CA ARG A 124 14.32 -10.85 4.95
C ARG A 124 14.60 -10.98 3.46
N ALA A 125 13.87 -10.22 2.68
CA ALA A 125 14.22 -9.93 1.28
C ALA A 125 14.30 -8.41 1.10
N ARG A 126 15.33 -7.94 0.38
CA ARG A 126 15.54 -6.52 0.10
C ARG A 126 16.02 -6.30 -1.32
N PRO A 127 15.41 -5.39 -2.09
CA PRO A 127 15.91 -5.00 -3.40
C PRO A 127 17.38 -4.54 -3.32
N SER A 128 18.16 -4.90 -4.32
CA SER A 128 19.58 -4.53 -4.42
C SER A 128 19.79 -3.20 -5.13
N ASP A 129 18.77 -2.70 -5.83
CA ASP A 129 18.80 -1.45 -6.61
C ASP A 129 17.60 -0.57 -6.23
N ASP A 130 17.90 0.61 -5.70
CA ASP A 130 16.97 1.67 -5.34
C ASP A 130 17.15 2.94 -6.20
N SER A 131 17.90 2.84 -7.31
CA SER A 131 18.12 3.95 -8.24
C SER A 131 16.79 4.49 -8.80
N PRO A 132 16.77 5.75 -9.28
CA PRO A 132 15.54 6.36 -9.83
C PRO A 132 14.94 5.61 -11.03
N THR A 133 15.72 4.77 -11.70
CA THR A 133 15.26 3.95 -12.85
C THR A 133 14.89 2.52 -12.48
N SER A 134 15.07 2.13 -11.23
CA SER A 134 14.76 0.79 -10.75
C SER A 134 13.25 0.51 -10.70
N SER A 135 12.87 -0.77 -10.64
CA SER A 135 11.48 -1.14 -10.36
C SER A 135 11.03 -0.66 -8.97
N TYR A 136 11.97 -0.53 -8.02
CA TYR A 136 11.69 0.05 -6.71
C TYR A 136 11.16 1.49 -6.83
N ALA A 137 11.79 2.34 -7.65
CA ALA A 137 11.37 3.74 -7.81
C ALA A 137 9.98 3.87 -8.45
N ARG A 138 9.64 2.97 -9.39
CA ARG A 138 8.37 3.00 -10.13
C ARG A 138 7.21 2.29 -9.44
N ALA A 139 7.50 1.33 -8.57
CA ALA A 139 6.47 0.56 -7.88
C ALA A 139 5.53 1.43 -7.06
N CYS A 140 4.23 1.22 -7.23
CA CYS A 140 3.22 1.78 -6.35
C CYS A 140 2.73 0.76 -5.30
N ILE A 141 2.95 -0.53 -5.54
CA ILE A 141 2.70 -1.59 -4.57
C ILE A 141 3.99 -2.41 -4.42
N GLU A 142 4.39 -2.65 -3.19
CA GLU A 142 5.46 -3.59 -2.84
C GLU A 142 4.87 -4.74 -2.03
N VAL A 143 5.17 -5.97 -2.45
CA VAL A 143 4.71 -7.18 -1.76
C VAL A 143 5.94 -7.98 -1.36
N HIS A 144 6.04 -8.39 -0.11
CA HIS A 144 7.04 -9.37 0.30
C HIS A 144 6.37 -10.61 0.90
N SER A 145 7.06 -11.73 0.84
CA SER A 145 6.56 -12.98 1.42
C SER A 145 7.25 -13.27 2.75
N HIS A 146 6.47 -13.78 3.69
CA HIS A 146 6.98 -14.47 4.89
C HIS A 146 6.79 -15.96 4.70
N VAL A 147 7.83 -16.74 4.53
CA VAL A 147 7.78 -18.17 4.19
C VAL A 147 6.62 -18.89 4.90
N ASP A 148 6.76 -19.24 6.18
CA ASP A 148 5.70 -19.88 6.99
C ASP A 148 5.29 -19.04 8.20
N MET A 149 5.80 -17.81 8.32
CA MET A 149 5.37 -16.88 9.35
C MET A 149 4.03 -16.23 8.99
N HIS A 150 3.36 -15.68 10.01
CA HIS A 150 2.13 -14.93 9.80
C HIS A 150 2.33 -13.72 8.89
N ALA A 151 1.27 -13.33 8.19
CA ALA A 151 1.23 -12.06 7.43
C ALA A 151 1.17 -10.88 8.42
N SER A 152 2.34 -10.42 8.88
CA SER A 152 2.47 -9.31 9.83
C SER A 152 3.66 -8.45 9.44
N PHE A 153 3.51 -7.15 9.53
CA PHE A 153 4.63 -6.22 9.33
C PHE A 153 5.53 -6.21 10.57
N SER A 154 6.83 -6.26 10.34
CA SER A 154 7.87 -6.19 11.38
C SER A 154 8.37 -4.76 11.59
N SER A 155 9.16 -4.53 12.64
CA SER A 155 9.84 -3.26 12.84
C SER A 155 10.89 -2.95 11.76
N LEU A 156 11.39 -3.96 11.05
CA LEU A 156 12.29 -3.77 9.91
C LEU A 156 11.51 -3.27 8.69
N ASP A 157 10.31 -3.82 8.44
CA ASP A 157 9.42 -3.31 7.39
C ASP A 157 9.07 -1.85 7.66
N ASP A 158 8.83 -1.51 8.93
CA ASP A 158 8.57 -0.13 9.35
C ASP A 158 9.73 0.83 9.07
N GLN A 159 10.96 0.37 9.11
CA GLN A 159 12.14 1.16 8.79
C GLN A 159 12.38 1.28 7.28
N ASP A 160 12.10 0.23 6.52
CA ASP A 160 12.33 0.19 5.07
C ASP A 160 11.18 0.88 4.28
N GLU A 161 9.95 0.84 4.80
CA GLU A 161 8.74 1.39 4.16
C GLU A 161 8.51 2.88 4.47
N GLN A 162 9.33 3.75 3.90
CA GLN A 162 9.27 5.20 4.13
C GLN A 162 8.54 6.00 3.04
N GLY A 163 8.13 5.35 1.95
CA GLY A 163 7.50 6.01 0.81
C GLY A 163 5.98 6.15 0.93
N PHE A 164 5.38 6.82 -0.07
CA PHE A 164 3.94 6.80 -0.28
C PHE A 164 3.59 5.66 -1.23
N ARG A 165 3.22 4.50 -0.68
CA ARG A 165 2.95 3.25 -1.40
C ARG A 165 1.92 2.39 -0.68
N ILE A 166 1.46 1.37 -1.38
CA ILE A 166 0.77 0.24 -0.79
C ILE A 166 1.82 -0.85 -0.52
N TYR A 167 1.82 -1.39 0.69
CA TYR A 167 2.69 -2.48 1.10
C TYR A 167 1.85 -3.69 1.46
N ALA A 168 2.33 -4.88 1.11
CA ALA A 168 1.64 -6.12 1.42
C ALA A 168 2.60 -7.21 1.89
N VAL A 169 2.13 -8.04 2.81
CA VAL A 169 2.81 -9.24 3.29
C VAL A 169 1.99 -10.45 2.92
N LEU A 170 2.62 -11.42 2.26
CA LEU A 170 2.04 -12.73 1.95
C LEU A 170 2.63 -13.75 2.91
N GLY A 171 1.87 -14.12 3.95
CA GLY A 171 2.31 -15.06 4.99
C GLY A 171 1.66 -16.43 4.93
N CYS A 172 2.14 -17.36 5.75
CA CYS A 172 1.65 -18.75 5.86
C CYS A 172 1.59 -19.47 4.49
N ILE A 173 2.56 -19.19 3.58
CA ILE A 173 2.46 -19.54 2.16
C ILE A 173 2.42 -21.03 1.89
N SER A 174 2.94 -21.86 2.80
CA SER A 174 2.96 -23.33 2.65
C SER A 174 1.69 -24.01 3.15
N THR A 175 0.86 -23.33 3.94
CA THR A 175 -0.33 -23.88 4.57
C THR A 175 -1.59 -23.17 4.12
N THR A 176 -2.04 -22.17 4.88
CA THR A 176 -3.21 -21.35 4.58
C THR A 176 -2.73 -19.92 4.31
N PRO A 177 -2.43 -19.57 3.05
CA PRO A 177 -1.90 -18.27 2.71
C PRO A 177 -2.82 -17.15 3.14
N VAL A 178 -2.24 -16.08 3.69
CA VAL A 178 -2.94 -14.88 4.10
C VAL A 178 -2.19 -13.67 3.59
N MET A 179 -2.92 -12.68 3.08
CA MET A 179 -2.37 -11.40 2.68
C MET A 179 -2.78 -10.32 3.68
N ARG A 180 -1.81 -9.54 4.16
CA ARG A 180 -2.04 -8.32 4.93
C ARG A 180 -1.58 -7.12 4.11
N VAL A 181 -2.38 -6.08 4.07
CA VAL A 181 -2.11 -4.90 3.24
C VAL A 181 -2.18 -3.66 4.11
N ARG A 182 -1.28 -2.72 3.88
CA ARG A 182 -1.32 -1.37 4.47
C ARG A 182 -0.96 -0.30 3.46
N VAL A 183 -1.45 0.90 3.67
CA VAL A 183 -0.94 2.09 3.00
C VAL A 183 0.12 2.72 3.89
N GLY A 184 1.29 2.97 3.33
CA GLY A 184 2.33 3.81 3.92
C GLY A 184 2.35 5.19 3.28
N MET A 185 2.50 6.21 4.08
CA MET A 185 2.60 7.60 3.63
C MET A 185 3.62 8.34 4.49
N TYR A 186 4.89 8.35 4.06
CA TYR A 186 5.99 9.08 4.71
C TYR A 186 6.08 8.84 6.22
N GLY A 187 6.05 7.57 6.64
CA GLY A 187 6.13 7.14 8.03
C GLY A 187 4.79 6.92 8.72
N TYR A 188 3.68 7.43 8.19
CA TYR A 188 2.34 7.05 8.63
C TYR A 188 1.91 5.75 7.96
N ARG A 189 1.16 4.90 8.65
CA ARG A 189 0.72 3.60 8.15
C ARG A 189 -0.70 3.29 8.59
N HIS A 190 -1.44 2.63 7.71
CA HIS A 190 -2.81 2.22 7.99
C HIS A 190 -3.12 0.90 7.30
N ASP A 191 -3.52 -0.10 8.09
CA ASP A 191 -3.95 -1.39 7.55
C ASP A 191 -5.30 -1.24 6.84
N ILE A 192 -5.39 -1.86 5.67
CA ILE A 192 -6.59 -1.84 4.84
C ILE A 192 -6.97 -3.27 4.42
N PRO A 193 -8.24 -3.55 4.11
CA PRO A 193 -8.63 -4.81 3.54
C PRO A 193 -7.88 -5.08 2.23
N ALA A 194 -7.33 -6.29 2.08
CA ALA A 194 -6.59 -6.67 0.89
C ALA A 194 -7.45 -6.59 -0.38
N ASN A 195 -8.75 -6.85 -0.25
CA ASN A 195 -9.71 -6.79 -1.36
C ASN A 195 -9.95 -5.37 -1.90
N TRP A 196 -9.45 -4.32 -1.25
CA TRP A 196 -9.45 -2.97 -1.83
C TRP A 196 -8.45 -2.82 -2.96
N VAL A 197 -7.41 -3.63 -2.96
CA VAL A 197 -6.25 -3.55 -3.87
C VAL A 197 -6.14 -4.78 -4.76
N PHE A 198 -6.45 -5.96 -4.24
CA PHE A 198 -6.22 -7.25 -4.89
C PHE A 198 -7.51 -8.04 -5.09
N ASP A 199 -7.63 -8.69 -6.24
CA ASP A 199 -8.59 -9.77 -6.43
C ASP A 199 -7.96 -11.07 -5.91
N LEU A 200 -8.19 -11.40 -4.63
CA LEU A 200 -7.61 -12.58 -4.03
C LEU A 200 -8.13 -13.87 -4.69
N PRO A 201 -7.25 -14.79 -5.12
CA PRO A 201 -7.68 -16.09 -5.58
C PRO A 201 -8.25 -16.94 -4.42
N PRO A 202 -9.10 -17.93 -4.71
CA PRO A 202 -9.57 -18.87 -3.69
C PRO A 202 -8.41 -19.51 -2.93
N GLY A 203 -8.53 -19.57 -1.60
CA GLY A 203 -7.52 -20.14 -0.72
C GLY A 203 -6.49 -19.16 -0.17
N ILE A 204 -6.54 -17.88 -0.54
CA ILE A 204 -5.78 -16.82 0.11
C ILE A 204 -6.74 -15.99 0.97
N GLY A 205 -6.48 -15.93 2.29
CA GLY A 205 -7.25 -15.13 3.23
C GLY A 205 -6.83 -13.66 3.22
N ASP A 206 -7.76 -12.78 3.62
CA ASP A 206 -7.49 -11.38 3.95
C ASP A 206 -7.23 -11.27 5.46
N ALA A 207 -6.10 -10.69 5.87
CA ALA A 207 -5.75 -10.52 7.29
C ALA A 207 -6.56 -9.41 7.96
N VAL A 208 -7.12 -8.49 7.20
CA VAL A 208 -7.92 -7.36 7.69
C VAL A 208 -9.37 -7.55 7.27
N THR A 209 -10.18 -8.10 8.18
CA THR A 209 -11.63 -8.14 8.01
C THR A 209 -12.20 -6.81 8.52
N GLY A 210 -12.59 -5.90 7.64
CA GLY A 210 -13.13 -4.61 8.04
C GLY A 210 -14.11 -4.03 7.03
N GLU A 211 -15.17 -3.42 7.53
CA GLU A 211 -16.08 -2.59 6.75
C GLU A 211 -15.37 -1.25 6.45
N GLY A 212 -14.72 -1.17 5.31
CA GLY A 212 -14.21 0.09 4.79
C GLY A 212 -14.93 0.46 3.50
N THR A 213 -15.10 1.76 3.24
CA THR A 213 -15.79 2.25 2.06
C THR A 213 -14.85 2.23 0.86
N ILE A 214 -15.09 1.33 -0.10
CA ILE A 214 -14.51 1.41 -1.45
C ILE A 214 -15.25 2.55 -2.16
N LEU A 215 -14.59 3.67 -2.41
CA LEU A 215 -15.10 4.67 -3.32
C LEU A 215 -14.94 4.10 -4.73
N GLY A 216 -16.06 3.78 -5.37
CA GLY A 216 -16.08 3.12 -6.67
C GLY A 216 -15.29 3.90 -7.72
N SER A 217 -14.57 3.17 -8.57
CA SER A 217 -13.98 3.71 -9.79
C SER A 217 -15.11 4.28 -10.65
N ALA A 218 -15.04 5.57 -10.97
CA ALA A 218 -15.87 6.15 -12.02
C ALA A 218 -15.56 5.40 -13.33
N ARG A 219 -16.64 4.90 -13.98
CA ARG A 219 -16.57 4.32 -15.32
C ARG A 219 -16.36 5.41 -16.34
#